data_a79ee5a29dba8a18757e224d29f6cd55
#
_entry.id   a79ee5a29dba8a18757e224d29f6cd55
#
_cell.length_a   1.000
_cell.length_b   1.000
_cell.length_c   1.000
_cell.angle_alpha   90.00
_cell.angle_beta   90.00
_cell.angle_gamma   90.00
#
_symmetry.space_group_name_H-M   'P 1'
#
loop_
_entity.id
_entity.type
_entity.pdbx_description
1 polymer ?
#
loop_
_entity_poly.entity_id
_entity_poly.type
_entity_poly.pdbx_seq_one_letter_code
_entity_poly.pdbx_strand_id
1 'polypeptide(L)'
;MTRRRWLRRGLWLAAFGCLWINVCDDPPLRTDAYLLDVASDAAVVGLVTAAPSASQLTVRGADGAVVATAAEVEPVRRHQLRATGLQPGNSYRYEVVAGAERFAGVLRTPGSAPDAPVRFAALGDSGGQPWWVWLQRTPLWHWPARLGWLPDHGPVNAVGAELAAWKPDFVLHLGDVIYPKGQHAHYMSGFFRPFAAVLREAPVYAVLGNHDVMDAGGRQLLANLRTRESMAHDGGRNLSVVRGPVRIVIIDCNGSYGGRRYEAGHPTHAFLERELAAATEPWIVVASHFPMRSASRQRDRADLLLAMLPQLVEHGVGLYLSGHDHCYQRFGESGGDEPVMVVSGGGGKDLYEVRPDARAKALDPAFHWCAIEARDGRLQFEARAVGGRSIDAFEVKLPAGTALERIAAKNPARAQRIGQLR
;
A
#
# COMPACT_ATOMS: atom_id res chain seq x y z
N MET A 1 -15.28 -32.02 49.15
CA MET A 1 -14.83 -31.02 48.13
C MET A 1 -15.46 -31.37 46.81
N THR A 2 -16.40 -30.58 46.33
CA THR A 2 -17.33 -30.94 45.27
C THR A 2 -16.73 -30.86 43.88
N ARG A 3 -17.11 -31.75 42.97
CA ARG A 3 -16.78 -31.85 41.55
C ARG A 3 -16.74 -30.47 40.82
N ARG A 4 -17.57 -29.53 41.26
CA ARG A 4 -17.62 -28.14 40.78
C ARG A 4 -16.34 -27.31 41.07
N ARG A 5 -15.61 -27.59 42.15
CA ARG A 5 -14.34 -26.86 42.46
C ARG A 5 -13.19 -27.34 41.59
N TRP A 6 -13.16 -28.62 41.23
CA TRP A 6 -12.15 -29.16 40.29
C TRP A 6 -12.38 -28.70 38.89
N LEU A 7 -13.63 -28.64 38.40
CA LEU A 7 -13.95 -28.08 37.08
C LEU A 7 -13.59 -26.59 36.99
N ARG A 8 -13.87 -25.79 38.02
CA ARG A 8 -13.45 -24.37 38.04
C ARG A 8 -11.94 -24.20 38.07
N ARG A 9 -11.18 -25.00 38.80
CA ARG A 9 -9.71 -24.96 38.83
C ARG A 9 -9.14 -25.44 37.50
N GLY A 10 -9.68 -26.44 36.87
CA GLY A 10 -9.29 -26.89 35.53
C GLY A 10 -9.53 -25.82 34.47
N LEU A 11 -10.67 -25.12 34.50
CA LEU A 11 -10.98 -24.01 33.61
C LEU A 11 -10.02 -22.81 33.80
N TRP A 12 -9.68 -22.48 35.07
CA TRP A 12 -8.73 -21.42 35.36
C TRP A 12 -7.29 -21.76 34.94
N LEU A 13 -6.86 -23.01 35.11
CA LEU A 13 -5.55 -23.47 34.63
C LEU A 13 -5.48 -23.53 33.12
N ALA A 14 -6.56 -23.93 32.45
CA ALA A 14 -6.65 -23.89 30.99
C ALA A 14 -6.64 -22.44 30.46
N ALA A 15 -7.41 -21.54 31.09
CA ALA A 15 -7.41 -20.13 30.73
C ALA A 15 -6.07 -19.45 30.99
N PHE A 16 -5.39 -19.79 32.11
CA PHE A 16 -4.06 -19.28 32.43
C PHE A 16 -2.99 -19.85 31.49
N GLY A 17 -3.07 -21.14 31.14
CA GLY A 17 -2.21 -21.76 30.15
C GLY A 17 -2.40 -21.15 28.75
N CYS A 18 -3.64 -20.89 28.35
CA CYS A 18 -3.94 -20.18 27.11
C CYS A 18 -3.43 -18.73 27.12
N LEU A 19 -3.54 -18.02 28.25
CA LEU A 19 -2.99 -16.67 28.44
C LEU A 19 -1.48 -16.68 28.35
N TRP A 20 -0.82 -17.64 29.01
CA TRP A 20 0.65 -17.80 29.01
C TRP A 20 1.21 -18.07 27.61
N ILE A 21 0.59 -19.01 26.88
CA ILE A 21 1.01 -19.36 25.52
C ILE A 21 0.89 -18.17 24.55
N ASN A 22 -0.04 -17.25 24.80
CA ASN A 22 -0.28 -16.09 23.94
C ASN A 22 0.57 -14.85 24.29
N VAL A 23 1.08 -14.76 25.50
CA VAL A 23 1.97 -13.66 25.92
C VAL A 23 3.42 -13.94 25.50
N CYS A 24 3.78 -15.21 25.32
CA CYS A 24 5.18 -15.60 25.18
C CYS A 24 5.64 -15.89 23.75
N ASP A 25 4.76 -16.20 22.77
CA ASP A 25 5.19 -16.62 21.44
C ASP A 25 4.24 -16.17 20.31
N ASP A 26 4.48 -15.00 19.76
CA ASP A 26 4.07 -14.75 18.38
C ASP A 26 4.89 -15.66 17.45
N PRO A 27 4.25 -16.52 16.63
CA PRO A 27 5.01 -17.31 15.68
C PRO A 27 5.76 -16.38 14.76
N PRO A 28 7.02 -16.66 14.52
CA PRO A 28 7.80 -15.86 13.61
C PRO A 28 7.10 -15.79 12.25
N LEU A 29 6.93 -14.58 11.70
CA LEU A 29 6.45 -14.38 10.34
C LEU A 29 7.33 -15.20 9.39
N ARG A 30 6.68 -15.92 8.49
CA ARG A 30 7.30 -16.61 7.36
C ARG A 30 6.51 -16.23 6.13
N THR A 31 7.19 -15.81 5.07
CA THR A 31 6.55 -15.41 3.82
C THR A 31 7.16 -16.17 2.65
N ASP A 32 6.41 -16.27 1.56
CA ASP A 32 7.01 -16.53 0.25
C ASP A 32 7.91 -15.35 -0.15
N ALA A 33 8.69 -15.48 -1.21
CA ALA A 33 9.41 -14.37 -1.80
C ALA A 33 8.42 -13.39 -2.46
N TYR A 34 8.66 -12.09 -2.29
CA TYR A 34 7.82 -11.01 -2.81
C TYR A 34 8.66 -9.84 -3.30
N LEU A 35 8.11 -9.06 -4.24
CA LEU A 35 8.78 -7.86 -4.74
C LEU A 35 8.58 -6.71 -3.75
N LEU A 36 9.68 -6.10 -3.31
CA LEU A 36 9.67 -4.89 -2.48
C LEU A 36 9.77 -3.62 -3.31
N ASP A 37 10.55 -3.67 -4.39
CA ASP A 37 10.70 -2.59 -5.36
C ASP A 37 11.15 -3.13 -6.71
N VAL A 38 10.73 -2.46 -7.80
CA VAL A 38 11.19 -2.74 -9.15
C VAL A 38 11.44 -1.42 -9.86
N ALA A 39 12.70 -1.13 -10.12
CA ALA A 39 13.15 0.01 -10.94
C ALA A 39 13.41 -0.43 -12.40
N SER A 40 13.74 0.51 -13.27
CA SER A 40 14.03 0.23 -14.68
C SER A 40 15.25 -0.68 -14.90
N ASP A 41 16.18 -0.67 -13.95
CA ASP A 41 17.48 -1.37 -14.02
C ASP A 41 17.78 -2.26 -12.81
N ALA A 42 16.86 -2.34 -11.85
CA ALA A 42 17.04 -3.07 -10.61
C ALA A 42 15.71 -3.59 -10.02
N ALA A 43 15.80 -4.62 -9.18
CA ALA A 43 14.69 -5.09 -8.39
C ALA A 43 15.15 -5.53 -7.00
N VAL A 44 14.30 -5.37 -5.99
CA VAL A 44 14.52 -5.87 -4.63
C VAL A 44 13.47 -6.93 -4.31
N VAL A 45 13.95 -8.13 -4.01
CA VAL A 45 13.11 -9.27 -3.58
C VAL A 45 13.26 -9.42 -2.08
N GLY A 46 12.13 -9.42 -1.37
CA GLY A 46 12.03 -9.66 0.06
C GLY A 46 11.52 -11.06 0.37
N LEU A 47 11.91 -11.60 1.52
CA LEU A 47 11.27 -12.78 2.12
C LEU A 47 11.59 -12.85 3.61
N VAL A 48 10.78 -13.60 4.35
CA VAL A 48 11.02 -13.87 5.78
C VAL A 48 10.99 -15.37 6.02
N THR A 49 12.12 -15.94 6.48
CA THR A 49 12.28 -17.35 6.75
C THR A 49 11.92 -17.72 8.21
N ALA A 50 11.56 -18.98 8.45
CA ALA A 50 11.21 -19.48 9.77
C ALA A 50 12.39 -19.44 10.76
N ALA A 51 13.61 -19.69 10.27
CA ALA A 51 14.85 -19.64 11.01
C ALA A 51 15.90 -18.81 10.25
N PRO A 52 16.93 -18.25 10.92
CA PRO A 52 18.02 -17.61 10.22
C PRO A 52 18.65 -18.54 9.16
N SER A 53 18.84 -18.03 7.95
CA SER A 53 19.46 -18.75 6.83
C SER A 53 20.26 -17.80 5.95
N ALA A 54 21.19 -18.32 5.18
CA ALA A 54 21.73 -17.63 4.02
C ALA A 54 20.70 -17.66 2.89
N SER A 55 20.76 -16.72 1.96
CA SER A 55 19.87 -16.69 0.80
C SER A 55 20.57 -16.26 -0.48
N GLN A 56 20.02 -16.71 -1.62
CA GLN A 56 20.53 -16.36 -2.93
C GLN A 56 19.36 -16.09 -3.89
N LEU A 57 19.48 -15.02 -4.65
CA LEU A 57 18.59 -14.64 -5.74
C LEU A 57 19.29 -14.90 -7.07
N THR A 58 18.58 -15.53 -8.01
CA THR A 58 18.99 -15.66 -9.40
C THR A 58 17.90 -15.08 -10.30
N VAL A 59 18.27 -14.16 -11.17
CA VAL A 59 17.37 -13.55 -12.16
C VAL A 59 17.77 -14.02 -13.56
N ARG A 60 16.79 -14.47 -14.35
CA ARG A 60 16.99 -14.99 -15.70
C ARG A 60 16.18 -14.24 -16.73
N GLY A 61 16.78 -14.00 -17.88
CA GLY A 61 16.13 -13.47 -19.07
C GLY A 61 15.14 -14.46 -19.71
N ALA A 62 14.48 -14.02 -20.77
CA ALA A 62 13.53 -14.83 -21.54
C ALA A 62 14.18 -16.07 -22.18
N ASP A 63 15.46 -15.98 -22.54
CA ASP A 63 16.30 -17.06 -23.07
C ASP A 63 16.80 -18.06 -22.01
N GLY A 64 16.48 -17.80 -20.72
CA GLY A 64 16.93 -18.60 -19.59
C GLY A 64 18.34 -18.26 -19.09
N ALA A 65 19.07 -17.36 -19.74
CA ALA A 65 20.39 -16.92 -19.29
C ALA A 65 20.29 -16.17 -17.95
N VAL A 66 21.29 -16.37 -17.08
CA VAL A 66 21.40 -15.63 -15.83
C VAL A 66 21.85 -14.21 -16.16
N VAL A 67 21.04 -13.21 -15.79
CA VAL A 67 21.31 -11.79 -16.02
C VAL A 67 21.75 -11.07 -14.75
N ALA A 68 21.32 -11.53 -13.58
CA ALA A 68 21.73 -10.97 -12.31
C ALA A 68 21.66 -12.02 -11.18
N THR A 69 22.51 -11.85 -10.16
CA THR A 69 22.49 -12.62 -8.92
C THR A 69 22.71 -11.70 -7.74
N ALA A 70 22.13 -12.06 -6.59
CA ALA A 70 22.41 -11.42 -5.32
C ALA A 70 22.44 -12.47 -4.20
N ALA A 71 23.18 -12.24 -3.11
CA ALA A 71 23.24 -13.16 -2.00
C ALA A 71 23.36 -12.42 -0.66
N GLU A 72 22.73 -12.98 0.37
CA GLU A 72 23.01 -12.67 1.79
C GLU A 72 23.62 -13.91 2.41
N VAL A 73 24.94 -13.85 2.69
CA VAL A 73 25.74 -14.97 3.21
C VAL A 73 25.49 -15.12 4.72
N GLU A 74 25.39 -14.02 5.44
CA GLU A 74 25.11 -14.03 6.87
C GLU A 74 23.69 -14.55 7.12
N PRO A 75 23.53 -15.52 8.05
CA PRO A 75 22.22 -16.07 8.36
C PRO A 75 21.30 -15.01 9.00
N VAL A 76 20.28 -14.63 8.29
CA VAL A 76 19.20 -13.73 8.76
C VAL A 76 17.84 -14.35 8.53
N ARG A 77 16.81 -13.81 9.18
CA ARG A 77 15.42 -14.26 8.93
C ARG A 77 14.70 -13.37 7.91
N ARG A 78 15.04 -12.09 7.87
CA ARG A 78 14.44 -11.13 6.96
C ARG A 78 15.45 -10.76 5.88
N HIS A 79 15.17 -11.19 4.68
CA HIS A 79 16.03 -11.02 3.52
C HIS A 79 15.57 -9.89 2.63
N GLN A 80 16.53 -9.19 2.02
CA GLN A 80 16.30 -8.23 0.94
C GLN A 80 17.43 -8.38 -0.08
N LEU A 81 17.13 -9.04 -1.18
CA LEU A 81 18.08 -9.37 -2.24
C LEU A 81 17.90 -8.39 -3.40
N ARG A 82 18.92 -7.60 -3.69
CA ARG A 82 18.88 -6.59 -4.77
C ARG A 82 19.60 -7.11 -6.02
N ALA A 83 18.85 -7.30 -7.08
CA ALA A 83 19.38 -7.53 -8.43
C ALA A 83 19.55 -6.19 -9.17
N THR A 84 20.68 -6.00 -9.85
CA THR A 84 21.00 -4.80 -10.63
C THR A 84 21.44 -5.18 -12.04
N GLY A 85 21.52 -4.20 -12.95
CA GLY A 85 21.93 -4.43 -14.33
C GLY A 85 20.82 -5.01 -15.21
N LEU A 86 19.57 -4.89 -14.76
CA LEU A 86 18.41 -5.26 -15.56
C LEU A 86 18.19 -4.24 -16.67
N GLN A 87 17.54 -4.67 -17.75
CA GLN A 87 17.20 -3.78 -18.87
C GLN A 87 15.78 -3.26 -18.70
N PRO A 88 15.50 -1.98 -18.99
CA PRO A 88 14.17 -1.40 -18.94
C PRO A 88 13.18 -2.10 -19.89
N GLY A 89 11.90 -2.18 -19.48
CA GLY A 89 10.81 -2.71 -20.30
C GLY A 89 10.85 -4.22 -20.53
N ASN A 90 11.62 -4.95 -19.74
CA ASN A 90 11.78 -6.40 -19.90
C ASN A 90 11.09 -7.19 -18.79
N SER A 91 10.81 -8.46 -19.09
CA SER A 91 10.27 -9.44 -18.16
C SER A 91 11.33 -10.48 -17.82
N TYR A 92 11.47 -10.79 -16.55
CA TYR A 92 12.45 -11.73 -16.01
C TYR A 92 11.78 -12.77 -15.13
N ARG A 93 12.36 -13.97 -15.09
CA ARG A 93 12.03 -14.96 -14.05
C ARG A 93 13.07 -14.84 -12.93
N TYR A 94 12.61 -14.86 -11.69
CA TYR A 94 13.52 -14.90 -10.56
C TYR A 94 13.27 -16.15 -9.70
N GLU A 95 14.35 -16.63 -9.10
CA GLU A 95 14.34 -17.70 -8.10
C GLU A 95 15.10 -17.26 -6.88
N VAL A 96 14.53 -17.51 -5.69
CA VAL A 96 15.19 -17.31 -4.42
C VAL A 96 15.34 -18.64 -3.72
N VAL A 97 16.55 -18.94 -3.27
CA VAL A 97 16.87 -20.07 -2.39
C VAL A 97 17.26 -19.52 -1.03
N ALA A 98 16.60 -19.98 0.04
CA ALA A 98 16.89 -19.58 1.41
C ALA A 98 16.84 -20.82 2.32
N GLY A 99 18.02 -21.30 2.73
CA GLY A 99 18.13 -22.60 3.39
C GLY A 99 17.61 -23.74 2.50
N ALA A 100 16.59 -24.46 2.98
CA ALA A 100 15.92 -25.54 2.22
C ALA A 100 14.74 -25.03 1.37
N GLU A 101 14.35 -23.76 1.48
CA GLU A 101 13.19 -23.19 0.82
C GLU A 101 13.55 -22.63 -0.55
N ARG A 102 12.63 -22.78 -1.51
CA ARG A 102 12.75 -22.27 -2.87
C ARG A 102 11.49 -21.56 -3.26
N PHE A 103 11.65 -20.35 -3.84
CA PHE A 103 10.56 -19.49 -4.30
C PHE A 103 10.88 -19.02 -5.71
N ALA A 104 9.85 -18.83 -6.52
CA ALA A 104 9.98 -18.31 -7.87
C ALA A 104 8.88 -17.31 -8.18
N GLY A 105 9.20 -16.37 -9.06
CA GLY A 105 8.25 -15.36 -9.53
C GLY A 105 8.70 -14.74 -10.84
N VAL A 106 7.93 -13.72 -11.24
CA VAL A 106 8.22 -12.92 -12.44
C VAL A 106 8.31 -11.46 -12.01
N LEU A 107 9.31 -10.74 -12.51
CA LEU A 107 9.39 -9.30 -12.36
C LEU A 107 9.40 -8.65 -13.74
N ARG A 108 8.81 -7.46 -13.83
CA ARG A 108 8.76 -6.64 -15.05
C ARG A 108 9.35 -5.29 -14.74
N THR A 109 10.47 -4.96 -15.35
CA THR A 109 11.06 -3.64 -15.22
C THR A 109 10.23 -2.62 -16.00
N PRO A 110 9.93 -1.44 -15.43
CA PRO A 110 9.28 -0.37 -16.16
C PRO A 110 10.16 0.08 -17.33
N GLY A 111 9.52 0.64 -18.37
CA GLY A 111 10.23 1.30 -19.46
C GLY A 111 11.02 2.51 -18.95
N SER A 112 12.11 2.86 -19.61
CA SER A 112 12.93 4.04 -19.27
C SER A 112 12.41 5.34 -19.88
N ALA A 113 11.55 5.26 -20.89
CA ALA A 113 10.98 6.45 -21.50
C ALA A 113 10.12 7.22 -20.48
N PRO A 114 10.22 8.58 -20.46
CA PRO A 114 9.46 9.40 -19.53
C PRO A 114 7.93 9.26 -19.68
N ASP A 115 7.45 8.81 -20.81
CA ASP A 115 6.06 8.57 -21.18
C ASP A 115 5.70 7.07 -21.25
N ALA A 116 6.61 6.19 -20.78
CA ALA A 116 6.37 4.76 -20.75
C ALA A 116 5.03 4.45 -20.05
N PRO A 117 4.20 3.61 -20.65
CA PRO A 117 2.93 3.24 -20.03
C PRO A 117 3.12 2.65 -18.64
N VAL A 118 2.22 2.98 -17.73
CA VAL A 118 2.18 2.41 -16.40
C VAL A 118 0.74 2.12 -15.98
N ARG A 119 0.53 0.99 -15.32
CA ARG A 119 -0.76 0.61 -14.74
C ARG A 119 -0.56 0.20 -13.29
N PHE A 120 -1.33 0.79 -12.40
CA PHE A 120 -1.25 0.47 -10.98
C PHE A 120 -2.62 0.40 -10.34
N ALA A 121 -2.71 -0.41 -9.31
CA ALA A 121 -3.93 -0.50 -8.52
C ALA A 121 -3.80 0.32 -7.25
N ALA A 122 -4.91 0.87 -6.75
CA ALA A 122 -4.97 1.51 -5.44
C ALA A 122 -6.12 0.93 -4.61
N LEU A 123 -5.88 0.67 -3.33
CA LEU A 123 -6.86 0.24 -2.34
C LEU A 123 -6.34 0.51 -0.93
N GLY A 124 -7.23 0.68 0.02
CA GLY A 124 -6.88 0.75 1.45
C GLY A 124 -7.75 -0.17 2.30
N ASP A 125 -7.42 -0.28 3.58
CA ASP A 125 -8.27 -0.91 4.58
C ASP A 125 -8.59 -2.37 4.23
N SER A 126 -7.54 -3.15 3.92
CA SER A 126 -7.68 -4.49 3.36
C SER A 126 -7.81 -5.59 4.41
N GLY A 127 -7.31 -5.38 5.61
CA GLY A 127 -7.29 -6.40 6.65
C GLY A 127 -8.68 -6.91 7.00
N GLY A 128 -9.15 -7.95 6.30
CA GLY A 128 -10.45 -8.56 6.54
C GLY A 128 -10.61 -9.01 7.99
N GLN A 129 -11.75 -8.70 8.59
CA GLN A 129 -12.09 -9.13 9.94
C GLN A 129 -13.45 -9.80 9.94
N PRO A 130 -13.58 -11.06 10.40
CA PRO A 130 -14.88 -11.65 10.63
C PRO A 130 -15.61 -10.90 11.77
N TRP A 131 -16.94 -10.99 11.81
CA TRP A 131 -17.80 -10.31 12.81
C TRP A 131 -17.38 -10.58 14.26
N TRP A 132 -16.71 -11.68 14.54
CA TRP A 132 -16.18 -12.05 15.83
C TRP A 132 -14.76 -11.52 16.13
N VAL A 133 -14.34 -10.52 15.41
CA VAL A 133 -13.05 -9.80 15.57
C VAL A 133 -12.72 -9.40 17.01
N TRP A 134 -13.73 -9.13 17.82
CA TRP A 134 -13.54 -8.86 19.24
C TRP A 134 -12.92 -10.06 20.00
N LEU A 135 -13.12 -11.29 19.53
CA LEU A 135 -12.44 -12.49 20.03
C LEU A 135 -10.96 -12.53 19.62
N GLN A 136 -10.57 -11.87 18.53
CA GLN A 136 -9.17 -11.76 18.13
C GLN A 136 -8.32 -10.96 19.12
N ARG A 137 -8.96 -10.16 19.95
CA ARG A 137 -8.31 -9.48 21.08
C ARG A 137 -8.08 -10.41 22.26
N THR A 138 -8.60 -11.63 22.20
CA THR A 138 -8.43 -12.64 23.24
C THR A 138 -7.35 -13.66 22.81
N PRO A 139 -6.54 -14.12 23.75
CA PRO A 139 -5.51 -15.12 23.51
C PRO A 139 -6.00 -16.40 22.81
N LEU A 140 -7.22 -16.82 23.06
CA LEU A 140 -7.82 -18.05 22.54
C LEU A 140 -7.92 -18.09 21.00
N TRP A 141 -7.88 -16.94 20.35
CA TRP A 141 -8.10 -16.85 18.90
C TRP A 141 -6.82 -16.99 18.05
N HIS A 142 -5.67 -16.77 18.62
CA HIS A 142 -4.41 -16.95 17.89
C HIS A 142 -4.15 -18.39 17.47
N TRP A 143 -4.69 -19.35 18.20
CA TRP A 143 -4.52 -20.77 17.91
C TRP A 143 -5.15 -21.22 16.58
N PRO A 144 -6.45 -20.97 16.31
CA PRO A 144 -7.05 -21.30 15.03
C PRO A 144 -6.41 -20.58 13.85
N ALA A 145 -5.99 -19.33 14.01
CA ALA A 145 -5.26 -18.58 12.99
C ALA A 145 -3.91 -19.24 12.66
N ARG A 146 -3.16 -19.68 13.67
CA ARG A 146 -1.89 -20.40 13.52
C ARG A 146 -2.05 -21.72 12.77
N LEU A 147 -3.15 -22.43 12.99
CA LEU A 147 -3.44 -23.72 12.35
C LEU A 147 -4.09 -23.56 10.97
N GLY A 148 -4.34 -22.34 10.49
CA GLY A 148 -5.03 -22.12 9.22
C GLY A 148 -6.51 -22.52 9.24
N TRP A 149 -7.12 -22.68 10.41
CA TRP A 149 -8.51 -23.10 10.56
C TRP A 149 -9.51 -21.95 10.48
N LEU A 150 -9.03 -20.70 10.44
CA LEU A 150 -9.92 -19.57 10.24
C LEU A 150 -10.32 -19.47 8.79
N PRO A 151 -11.61 -19.19 8.52
CA PRO A 151 -12.05 -18.96 7.16
C PRO A 151 -11.23 -17.82 6.56
N ASP A 152 -10.85 -18.00 5.32
CA ASP A 152 -10.24 -16.96 4.52
C ASP A 152 -11.08 -15.69 4.58
N HIS A 153 -10.41 -14.56 4.64
CA HIS A 153 -11.04 -13.24 4.65
C HIS A 153 -11.64 -12.96 3.27
N GLY A 154 -12.89 -13.41 3.06
CA GLY A 154 -13.55 -13.46 1.74
C GLY A 154 -13.34 -12.24 0.85
N PRO A 155 -13.67 -10.99 1.30
CA PRO A 155 -13.51 -9.81 0.46
C PRO A 155 -12.05 -9.50 0.09
N VAL A 156 -11.10 -9.58 1.03
CA VAL A 156 -9.69 -9.29 0.72
C VAL A 156 -9.07 -10.34 -0.20
N ASN A 157 -9.48 -11.61 -0.08
CA ASN A 157 -9.04 -12.66 -1.00
C ASN A 157 -9.57 -12.42 -2.41
N ALA A 158 -10.83 -11.98 -2.55
CA ALA A 158 -11.41 -11.64 -3.84
C ALA A 158 -10.66 -10.46 -4.49
N VAL A 159 -10.39 -9.39 -3.73
CA VAL A 159 -9.57 -8.27 -4.21
C VAL A 159 -8.19 -8.73 -4.65
N GLY A 160 -7.50 -9.55 -3.84
CA GLY A 160 -6.18 -10.10 -4.18
C GLY A 160 -6.20 -10.92 -5.47
N ALA A 161 -7.24 -11.74 -5.68
CA ALA A 161 -7.40 -12.54 -6.90
C ALA A 161 -7.66 -11.66 -8.14
N GLU A 162 -8.51 -10.63 -8.03
CA GLU A 162 -8.79 -9.70 -9.14
C GLU A 162 -7.55 -8.89 -9.51
N LEU A 163 -6.78 -8.41 -8.53
CA LEU A 163 -5.52 -7.71 -8.77
C LEU A 163 -4.51 -8.62 -9.47
N ALA A 164 -4.39 -9.88 -9.05
CA ALA A 164 -3.50 -10.84 -9.71
C ALA A 164 -3.90 -11.09 -11.17
N ALA A 165 -5.20 -11.18 -11.45
CA ALA A 165 -5.73 -11.32 -12.81
C ALA A 165 -5.51 -10.06 -13.65
N TRP A 166 -5.61 -8.87 -13.04
CA TRP A 166 -5.40 -7.60 -13.73
C TRP A 166 -3.93 -7.30 -14.01
N LYS A 167 -2.99 -7.87 -13.24
CA LYS A 167 -1.52 -7.75 -13.40
C LYS A 167 -1.01 -6.31 -13.40
N PRO A 168 -1.14 -5.56 -12.30
CA PRO A 168 -0.58 -4.23 -12.17
C PRO A 168 0.95 -4.25 -12.22
N ASP A 169 1.57 -3.12 -12.58
CA ASP A 169 3.02 -2.93 -12.44
C ASP A 169 3.40 -2.76 -10.96
N PHE A 170 2.50 -2.18 -10.16
CA PHE A 170 2.60 -2.10 -8.71
C PHE A 170 1.22 -1.87 -8.07
N VAL A 171 1.14 -2.05 -6.76
CA VAL A 171 -0.05 -1.74 -5.97
C VAL A 171 0.28 -0.61 -5.00
N LEU A 172 -0.58 0.40 -4.94
CA LEU A 172 -0.57 1.47 -3.94
C LEU A 172 -1.57 1.14 -2.84
N HIS A 173 -1.07 0.72 -1.68
CA HIS A 173 -1.93 0.43 -0.54
C HIS A 173 -2.10 1.68 0.34
N LEU A 174 -3.33 2.15 0.50
CA LEU A 174 -3.66 3.42 1.15
C LEU A 174 -3.73 3.36 2.68
N GLY A 175 -3.05 2.38 3.27
CA GLY A 175 -2.95 2.21 4.73
C GLY A 175 -3.98 1.28 5.34
N ASP A 176 -3.83 1.05 6.64
CA ASP A 176 -4.58 0.05 7.38
C ASP A 176 -4.49 -1.33 6.72
N VAL A 177 -3.23 -1.75 6.53
CA VAL A 177 -2.89 -3.05 5.92
C VAL A 177 -3.34 -4.19 6.83
N ILE A 178 -3.22 -4.00 8.15
CA ILE A 178 -3.51 -5.00 9.16
C ILE A 178 -4.37 -4.45 10.30
N TYR A 179 -5.42 -5.17 10.62
CA TYR A 179 -6.29 -4.95 11.77
C TYR A 179 -6.08 -6.01 12.86
N PRO A 180 -6.39 -5.72 14.16
CA PRO A 180 -6.91 -4.43 14.66
C PRO A 180 -5.85 -3.38 14.97
N LYS A 181 -4.54 -3.68 14.99
CA LYS A 181 -3.48 -2.77 15.46
C LYS A 181 -2.17 -2.86 14.68
N GLY A 182 -2.16 -3.36 13.46
CA GLY A 182 -0.92 -3.54 12.67
C GLY A 182 0.02 -4.62 13.23
N GLN A 183 -0.49 -5.57 14.01
CA GLN A 183 0.29 -6.56 14.75
C GLN A 183 0.93 -7.59 13.81
N HIS A 184 2.17 -7.96 14.12
CA HIS A 184 2.98 -8.92 13.37
C HIS A 184 2.24 -10.24 13.08
N ALA A 185 1.53 -10.80 14.06
CA ALA A 185 0.84 -12.08 13.97
C ALA A 185 -0.23 -12.14 12.85
N HIS A 186 -0.76 -11.00 12.42
CA HIS A 186 -1.85 -10.94 11.44
C HIS A 186 -1.39 -10.70 10.00
N TYR A 187 -0.09 -10.40 9.77
CA TYR A 187 0.41 -10.13 8.42
C TYR A 187 0.27 -11.30 7.46
N MET A 188 0.52 -12.53 7.93
CA MET A 188 0.41 -13.70 7.06
C MET A 188 -1.02 -13.93 6.58
N SER A 189 -2.00 -13.90 7.47
CA SER A 189 -3.41 -14.14 7.14
C SER A 189 -4.09 -12.94 6.49
N GLY A 190 -3.78 -11.72 6.93
CA GLY A 190 -4.45 -10.49 6.48
C GLY A 190 -3.85 -9.86 5.24
N PHE A 191 -2.59 -10.15 4.91
CA PHE A 191 -1.90 -9.51 3.79
C PHE A 191 -1.14 -10.49 2.90
N PHE A 192 -0.11 -11.19 3.40
CA PHE A 192 0.76 -11.98 2.53
C PHE A 192 0.03 -13.09 1.80
N ARG A 193 -0.90 -13.81 2.44
CA ARG A 193 -1.66 -14.88 1.82
C ARG A 193 -2.69 -14.36 0.80
N PRO A 194 -3.57 -13.37 1.13
CA PRO A 194 -4.51 -12.82 0.17
C PRO A 194 -3.86 -12.23 -1.08
N PHE A 195 -2.71 -11.57 -0.92
CA PHE A 195 -2.02 -10.91 -2.03
C PHE A 195 -0.84 -11.71 -2.59
N ALA A 196 -0.64 -12.98 -2.21
CA ALA A 196 0.54 -13.77 -2.56
C ALA A 196 0.81 -13.81 -4.08
N ALA A 197 -0.21 -13.94 -4.91
CA ALA A 197 -0.07 -13.98 -6.35
C ALA A 197 0.39 -12.63 -6.93
N VAL A 198 -0.14 -11.52 -6.42
CA VAL A 198 0.28 -10.17 -6.82
C VAL A 198 1.71 -9.90 -6.36
N LEU A 199 2.01 -10.19 -5.09
CA LEU A 199 3.31 -9.89 -4.47
C LEU A 199 4.50 -10.56 -5.15
N ARG A 200 4.27 -11.69 -5.83
CA ARG A 200 5.31 -12.37 -6.63
C ARG A 200 5.63 -11.69 -7.95
N GLU A 201 4.75 -10.79 -8.43
CA GLU A 201 4.86 -10.17 -9.76
C GLU A 201 4.87 -8.65 -9.74
N ALA A 202 4.43 -8.02 -8.64
CA ALA A 202 4.32 -6.57 -8.48
C ALA A 202 4.66 -6.14 -7.05
N PRO A 203 5.43 -5.05 -6.85
CA PRO A 203 5.67 -4.49 -5.51
C PRO A 203 4.40 -3.80 -4.97
N VAL A 204 4.31 -3.73 -3.63
CA VAL A 204 3.29 -2.97 -2.93
C VAL A 204 3.94 -1.79 -2.21
N TYR A 205 3.56 -0.58 -2.59
CA TYR A 205 3.92 0.64 -1.88
C TYR A 205 2.77 1.03 -0.95
N ALA A 206 3.00 0.99 0.36
CA ALA A 206 1.95 1.22 1.34
C ALA A 206 2.09 2.55 2.07
N VAL A 207 0.98 3.23 2.29
CA VAL A 207 0.83 4.33 3.24
C VAL A 207 0.72 3.75 4.65
N LEU A 208 1.18 4.45 5.67
CA LEU A 208 0.91 4.10 7.07
C LEU A 208 -0.49 4.55 7.47
N GLY A 209 -1.38 3.59 7.80
CA GLY A 209 -2.70 3.87 8.36
C GLY A 209 -2.68 4.00 9.89
N ASN A 210 -3.78 4.45 10.47
CA ASN A 210 -3.86 4.62 11.92
C ASN A 210 -3.85 3.28 12.68
N HIS A 211 -4.37 2.21 12.10
CA HIS A 211 -4.25 0.88 12.70
C HIS A 211 -2.84 0.30 12.56
N ASP A 212 -2.13 0.61 11.49
CA ASP A 212 -0.75 0.16 11.29
C ASP A 212 0.20 0.76 12.34
N VAL A 213 -0.01 2.03 12.73
CA VAL A 213 0.87 2.71 13.71
C VAL A 213 0.54 2.40 15.16
N MET A 214 -0.59 1.75 15.46
CA MET A 214 -0.95 1.35 16.82
C MET A 214 0.03 0.33 17.42
N ASP A 215 0.66 -0.50 16.59
CA ASP A 215 1.73 -1.40 17.02
C ASP A 215 3.10 -0.83 16.67
N ALA A 216 3.82 -0.45 17.73
CA ALA A 216 5.20 0.03 17.64
C ALA A 216 5.43 1.13 16.58
N GLY A 217 4.46 2.05 16.41
CA GLY A 217 4.57 3.19 15.50
C GLY A 217 4.64 2.82 14.01
N GLY A 218 4.10 1.68 13.61
CA GLY A 218 4.11 1.20 12.21
C GLY A 218 5.34 0.39 11.83
N ARG A 219 6.22 0.05 12.79
CA ARG A 219 7.46 -0.68 12.53
C ARG A 219 7.24 -1.99 11.76
N GLN A 220 6.12 -2.68 11.99
CA GLN A 220 5.84 -3.94 11.30
C GLN A 220 5.58 -3.72 9.81
N LEU A 221 4.76 -2.72 9.44
CA LEU A 221 4.53 -2.37 8.06
C LEU A 221 5.83 -1.97 7.36
N LEU A 222 6.58 -1.07 7.97
CA LEU A 222 7.84 -0.56 7.41
C LEU A 222 8.86 -1.70 7.22
N ALA A 223 9.01 -2.60 8.19
CA ALA A 223 9.90 -3.75 8.08
C ALA A 223 9.47 -4.73 6.98
N ASN A 224 8.18 -4.84 6.69
CA ASN A 224 7.65 -5.77 5.69
C ASN A 224 7.62 -5.19 4.28
N LEU A 225 7.35 -3.88 4.13
CA LEU A 225 7.02 -3.26 2.84
C LEU A 225 7.94 -2.10 2.44
N ARG A 226 9.09 -1.95 3.10
CA ARG A 226 10.11 -0.96 2.71
C ARG A 226 11.43 -1.64 2.41
N THR A 227 12.16 -1.10 1.46
CA THR A 227 13.55 -1.48 1.23
C THR A 227 14.45 -0.87 2.30
N ARG A 228 15.64 -1.47 2.53
CA ARG A 228 16.66 -0.89 3.43
C ARG A 228 17.04 0.54 3.01
N GLU A 229 17.06 0.80 1.70
CA GLU A 229 17.38 2.10 1.14
C GLU A 229 16.29 3.14 1.48
N SER A 230 15.01 2.81 1.29
CA SER A 230 13.91 3.72 1.64
C SER A 230 13.81 3.97 3.14
N MET A 231 14.22 3.00 3.97
CA MET A 231 14.28 3.15 5.44
C MET A 231 15.36 4.12 5.92
N ALA A 232 16.37 4.41 5.09
CA ALA A 232 17.45 5.36 5.43
C ALA A 232 16.95 6.82 5.52
N HIS A 233 15.81 7.11 4.88
CA HIS A 233 15.18 8.43 4.91
C HIS A 233 13.95 8.39 5.82
N ASP A 234 13.88 9.22 6.82
CA ASP A 234 12.78 9.39 7.80
C ASP A 234 12.19 8.07 8.36
N GLY A 235 12.98 7.00 8.36
CA GLY A 235 12.53 5.65 8.73
C GLY A 235 11.56 5.03 7.72
N GLY A 236 11.52 5.51 6.47
CA GLY A 236 10.66 4.99 5.41
C GLY A 236 9.18 5.40 5.53
N ARG A 237 8.88 6.43 6.33
CA ARG A 237 7.49 6.88 6.54
C ARG A 237 6.89 7.54 5.32
N ASN A 238 7.69 8.38 4.66
CA ASN A 238 7.32 9.02 3.41
C ASN A 238 8.13 8.41 2.26
N LEU A 239 7.54 8.34 1.07
CA LEU A 239 8.17 7.73 -0.10
C LEU A 239 7.72 8.47 -1.36
N SER A 240 8.62 8.65 -2.32
CA SER A 240 8.29 9.13 -3.65
C SER A 240 8.71 8.09 -4.69
N VAL A 241 7.80 7.75 -5.60
CA VAL A 241 8.00 6.75 -6.65
C VAL A 241 7.65 7.38 -7.99
N VAL A 242 8.57 7.28 -8.96
CA VAL A 242 8.31 7.73 -10.34
C VAL A 242 8.17 6.51 -11.24
N ARG A 243 7.09 6.48 -12.02
CA ARG A 243 6.84 5.43 -13.01
C ARG A 243 6.28 6.08 -14.28
N GLY A 244 7.07 6.06 -15.34
CA GLY A 244 6.73 6.73 -16.59
C GLY A 244 6.32 8.19 -16.37
N PRO A 245 5.12 8.60 -16.80
CA PRO A 245 4.66 9.99 -16.69
C PRO A 245 4.04 10.34 -15.32
N VAL A 246 4.10 9.45 -14.33
CA VAL A 246 3.42 9.63 -13.03
C VAL A 246 4.42 9.66 -11.89
N ARG A 247 4.35 10.70 -11.06
CA ARG A 247 4.97 10.75 -9.73
C ARG A 247 3.93 10.42 -8.67
N ILE A 248 4.23 9.46 -7.81
CA ILE A 248 3.41 9.10 -6.65
C ILE A 248 4.16 9.53 -5.40
N VAL A 249 3.56 10.41 -4.60
CA VAL A 249 4.10 10.87 -3.31
C VAL A 249 3.26 10.29 -2.20
N ILE A 250 3.84 9.36 -1.45
CA ILE A 250 3.23 8.63 -0.34
C ILE A 250 3.65 9.32 0.95
N ILE A 251 2.67 9.72 1.78
CA ILE A 251 2.90 10.54 2.97
C ILE A 251 2.23 9.98 4.22
N ASP A 252 2.94 10.08 5.34
CA ASP A 252 2.42 9.73 6.67
C ASP A 252 1.82 10.97 7.36
N CYS A 253 0.50 10.99 7.50
CA CYS A 253 -0.25 12.04 8.19
C CYS A 253 -0.80 11.57 9.56
N ASN A 254 -0.23 10.51 10.14
CA ASN A 254 -0.61 10.07 11.47
C ASN A 254 -0.18 11.07 12.54
N GLY A 255 -1.08 11.40 13.46
CA GLY A 255 -0.79 12.31 14.56
C GLY A 255 0.27 11.79 15.55
N SER A 256 0.60 10.50 15.51
CA SER A 256 1.70 9.91 16.27
C SER A 256 3.09 10.21 15.67
N TYR A 257 3.14 10.62 14.41
CA TYR A 257 4.38 11.02 13.74
C TYR A 257 4.67 12.49 14.04
N GLY A 258 5.76 12.75 14.74
CA GLY A 258 6.12 14.09 15.16
C GLY A 258 5.24 14.71 16.26
N GLY A 259 4.23 13.97 16.77
CA GLY A 259 3.34 14.41 17.86
C GLY A 259 2.43 15.58 17.52
N ARG A 260 2.14 15.83 16.24
CA ARG A 260 1.42 17.02 15.76
C ARG A 260 0.38 16.70 14.69
N ARG A 261 -0.58 17.61 14.53
CA ARG A 261 -1.45 17.65 13.34
C ARG A 261 -0.61 18.04 12.11
N TYR A 262 -1.11 17.74 10.92
CA TYR A 262 -0.46 18.19 9.70
C TYR A 262 -0.49 19.73 9.61
N GLU A 263 0.70 20.34 9.62
CA GLU A 263 0.90 21.78 9.56
C GLU A 263 2.32 22.10 9.05
N ALA A 264 2.65 23.36 8.80
CA ALA A 264 3.94 23.77 8.23
C ALA A 264 5.19 23.28 9.00
N GLY A 265 5.08 22.93 10.28
CA GLY A 265 6.18 22.37 11.09
C GLY A 265 6.21 20.83 11.10
N HIS A 266 5.30 20.16 10.43
CA HIS A 266 5.26 18.70 10.39
C HIS A 266 6.34 18.15 9.43
N PRO A 267 7.10 17.10 9.79
CA PRO A 267 8.16 16.56 8.91
C PRO A 267 7.68 16.20 7.51
N THR A 268 6.47 15.65 7.41
CA THR A 268 5.83 15.31 6.13
C THR A 268 5.52 16.54 5.27
N HIS A 269 5.28 17.72 5.87
CA HIS A 269 5.01 18.95 5.12
C HIS A 269 6.22 19.36 4.29
N ALA A 270 7.41 19.38 4.89
CA ALA A 270 8.65 19.70 4.17
C ALA A 270 9.02 18.63 3.13
N PHE A 271 8.75 17.35 3.43
CA PHE A 271 8.93 16.28 2.46
C PHE A 271 8.04 16.47 1.24
N LEU A 272 6.74 16.68 1.46
CA LEU A 272 5.76 16.87 0.39
C LEU A 272 6.15 18.07 -0.48
N GLU A 273 6.46 19.21 0.12
CA GLU A 273 6.87 20.43 -0.60
C GLU A 273 8.09 20.16 -1.50
N ARG A 274 9.13 19.50 -0.99
CA ARG A 274 10.32 19.16 -1.73
C ARG A 274 10.00 18.25 -2.93
N GLU A 275 9.19 17.20 -2.73
CA GLU A 275 8.85 16.25 -3.79
C GLU A 275 7.97 16.89 -4.88
N LEU A 276 7.04 17.76 -4.48
CA LEU A 276 6.17 18.48 -5.41
C LEU A 276 6.97 19.51 -6.23
N ALA A 277 7.87 20.26 -5.59
CA ALA A 277 8.72 21.25 -6.25
C ALA A 277 9.71 20.60 -7.25
N ALA A 278 10.22 19.41 -6.91
CA ALA A 278 11.16 18.66 -7.77
C ALA A 278 10.47 17.85 -8.89
N ALA A 279 9.14 17.74 -8.87
CA ALA A 279 8.42 16.90 -9.83
C ALA A 279 8.51 17.45 -11.25
N THR A 280 8.95 16.61 -12.16
CA THR A 280 8.96 16.90 -13.62
C THR A 280 7.89 16.11 -14.38
N GLU A 281 7.24 15.17 -13.71
CA GLU A 281 6.22 14.31 -14.29
C GLU A 281 4.92 15.11 -14.53
N PRO A 282 4.21 14.90 -15.65
CA PRO A 282 2.97 15.60 -15.95
C PRO A 282 1.88 15.33 -14.91
N TRP A 283 1.75 14.08 -14.47
CA TRP A 283 0.79 13.72 -13.42
C TRP A 283 1.49 13.52 -12.07
N ILE A 284 0.95 14.16 -11.05
CA ILE A 284 1.33 13.94 -9.65
C ILE A 284 0.12 13.35 -8.94
N VAL A 285 0.35 12.22 -8.28
CA VAL A 285 -0.60 11.56 -7.37
C VAL A 285 -0.04 11.66 -5.96
N VAL A 286 -0.81 12.19 -5.03
CA VAL A 286 -0.46 12.19 -3.60
C VAL A 286 -1.33 11.17 -2.89
N ALA A 287 -0.73 10.32 -2.09
CA ALA A 287 -1.41 9.28 -1.33
C ALA A 287 -1.15 9.44 0.17
N SER A 288 -2.21 9.50 0.95
CA SER A 288 -2.17 9.41 2.41
C SER A 288 -3.26 8.46 2.90
N HIS A 289 -3.26 8.13 4.19
CA HIS A 289 -4.34 7.30 4.71
C HIS A 289 -5.63 8.08 4.94
N PHE A 290 -5.54 9.32 5.42
CA PHE A 290 -6.71 10.08 5.82
C PHE A 290 -7.33 10.87 4.67
N PRO A 291 -8.67 10.82 4.49
CA PRO A 291 -9.36 11.66 3.51
C PRO A 291 -9.37 13.12 3.95
N MET A 292 -9.26 14.04 3.00
CA MET A 292 -9.48 15.48 3.25
C MET A 292 -10.97 15.77 3.41
N ARG A 293 -11.81 15.15 2.57
CA ARG A 293 -13.27 15.26 2.58
C ARG A 293 -13.90 13.89 2.77
N SER A 294 -15.00 13.83 3.51
CA SER A 294 -15.70 12.59 3.82
C SER A 294 -17.22 12.78 3.81
N ALA A 295 -17.93 11.85 3.17
CA ALA A 295 -19.38 11.68 3.21
C ALA A 295 -19.78 10.45 4.06
N SER A 296 -18.89 9.90 4.87
CA SER A 296 -19.15 8.78 5.78
C SER A 296 -19.42 9.26 7.21
N ARG A 297 -19.30 8.36 8.19
CA ARG A 297 -19.36 8.70 9.62
C ARG A 297 -18.17 9.54 10.10
N GLN A 298 -17.07 9.52 9.38
CA GLN A 298 -15.93 10.38 9.61
C GLN A 298 -16.25 11.82 9.18
N ARG A 299 -15.40 12.74 9.50
CA ARG A 299 -15.56 14.15 9.13
C ARG A 299 -14.39 14.59 8.26
N ASP A 300 -14.61 15.68 7.55
CA ASP A 300 -13.54 16.37 6.85
C ASP A 300 -12.35 16.63 7.80
N ARG A 301 -11.13 16.45 7.30
CA ARG A 301 -9.90 16.72 8.03
C ARG A 301 -9.49 18.18 7.80
N ALA A 302 -9.91 19.04 8.72
CA ALA A 302 -9.64 20.47 8.64
C ALA A 302 -8.14 20.83 8.56
N ASP A 303 -7.29 20.08 9.24
CA ASP A 303 -5.83 20.24 9.18
C ASP A 303 -5.27 19.96 7.77
N LEU A 304 -5.75 18.91 7.09
CA LEU A 304 -5.35 18.61 5.71
C LEU A 304 -5.90 19.63 4.72
N LEU A 305 -7.17 20.05 4.88
CA LEU A 305 -7.77 21.08 4.03
C LEU A 305 -7.08 22.43 4.16
N LEU A 306 -6.64 22.81 5.36
CA LEU A 306 -6.03 24.11 5.63
C LEU A 306 -4.54 24.16 5.28
N ALA A 307 -3.80 23.07 5.48
CA ALA A 307 -2.34 23.06 5.33
C ALA A 307 -1.85 22.28 4.10
N MET A 308 -2.50 21.17 3.73
CA MET A 308 -2.04 20.34 2.61
C MET A 308 -2.69 20.76 1.29
N LEU A 309 -4.00 20.97 1.28
CA LEU A 309 -4.70 21.29 0.03
C LEU A 309 -4.09 22.49 -0.72
N PRO A 310 -3.70 23.61 -0.05
CA PRO A 310 -2.99 24.69 -0.74
C PRO A 310 -1.69 24.24 -1.43
N GLN A 311 -0.88 23.37 -0.81
CA GLN A 311 0.33 22.83 -1.44
C GLN A 311 -0.03 22.03 -2.70
N LEU A 312 -1.06 21.16 -2.62
CA LEU A 312 -1.47 20.35 -3.77
C LEU A 312 -1.96 21.21 -4.94
N VAL A 313 -2.74 22.25 -4.64
CA VAL A 313 -3.25 23.22 -5.64
C VAL A 313 -2.09 23.99 -6.26
N GLU A 314 -1.15 24.47 -5.45
CA GLU A 314 -0.03 25.27 -5.91
C GLU A 314 0.88 24.51 -6.88
N HIS A 315 1.07 23.23 -6.64
CA HIS A 315 1.88 22.38 -7.49
C HIS A 315 1.07 21.61 -8.55
N GLY A 316 -0.23 21.87 -8.70
CA GLY A 316 -1.08 21.24 -9.71
C GLY A 316 -1.10 19.70 -9.58
N VAL A 317 -1.33 19.20 -8.38
CA VAL A 317 -1.56 17.77 -8.13
C VAL A 317 -2.89 17.38 -8.75
N GLY A 318 -2.90 16.32 -9.59
CA GLY A 318 -4.10 15.90 -10.31
C GLY A 318 -5.01 14.98 -9.47
N LEU A 319 -4.43 14.16 -8.60
CA LEU A 319 -5.16 13.13 -7.85
C LEU A 319 -4.64 13.00 -6.41
N TYR A 320 -5.55 13.02 -5.46
CA TYR A 320 -5.30 12.69 -4.06
C TYR A 320 -6.03 11.42 -3.68
N LEU A 321 -5.31 10.39 -3.26
CA LEU A 321 -5.83 9.08 -2.89
C LEU A 321 -5.75 8.87 -1.37
N SER A 322 -6.82 8.35 -0.79
CA SER A 322 -6.88 8.03 0.64
C SER A 322 -7.67 6.74 0.92
N GLY A 323 -7.45 6.16 2.09
CA GLY A 323 -8.23 5.07 2.67
C GLY A 323 -9.10 5.56 3.83
N HIS A 324 -9.04 4.88 4.98
CA HIS A 324 -9.64 5.22 6.27
C HIS A 324 -11.16 5.10 6.33
N ASP A 325 -11.87 5.57 5.35
CA ASP A 325 -13.32 5.39 5.23
C ASP A 325 -13.57 4.13 4.39
N HIS A 326 -14.18 3.13 4.97
CA HIS A 326 -14.37 1.81 4.35
C HIS A 326 -15.49 1.83 3.31
N CYS A 327 -15.32 2.63 2.27
CA CYS A 327 -16.25 2.83 1.16
C CYS A 327 -15.51 3.52 0.00
N TYR A 328 -16.19 3.68 -1.12
CA TYR A 328 -15.75 4.53 -2.22
C TYR A 328 -16.39 5.91 -2.14
N GLN A 329 -15.58 6.96 -2.31
CA GLN A 329 -16.06 8.34 -2.41
C GLN A 329 -15.17 9.11 -3.38
N ARG A 330 -15.76 10.00 -4.20
CA ARG A 330 -15.04 10.93 -5.04
C ARG A 330 -15.56 12.35 -4.87
N PHE A 331 -14.64 13.29 -4.68
CA PHE A 331 -14.86 14.74 -4.60
C PHE A 331 -13.99 15.45 -5.63
N GLY A 332 -14.46 16.62 -6.07
CA GLY A 332 -13.77 17.44 -7.05
C GLY A 332 -14.02 17.03 -8.50
N GLU A 333 -13.61 17.90 -9.39
CA GLU A 333 -13.73 17.74 -10.86
C GLU A 333 -12.35 17.61 -11.48
N SER A 334 -12.19 16.68 -12.39
CA SER A 334 -10.96 16.54 -13.15
C SER A 334 -10.72 17.77 -14.05
N GLY A 335 -9.55 18.38 -13.92
CA GLY A 335 -9.19 19.62 -14.61
C GLY A 335 -9.65 20.90 -13.88
N GLY A 336 -10.19 20.77 -12.66
CA GLY A 336 -10.41 21.89 -11.75
C GLY A 336 -9.11 22.37 -11.08
N ASP A 337 -9.20 23.41 -10.27
CA ASP A 337 -8.04 23.92 -9.51
C ASP A 337 -7.61 22.98 -8.37
N GLU A 338 -8.56 22.31 -7.72
CA GLU A 338 -8.28 21.31 -6.69
C GLU A 338 -8.02 19.93 -7.32
N PRO A 339 -7.19 19.08 -6.70
CA PRO A 339 -7.07 17.70 -7.14
C PRO A 339 -8.39 16.94 -7.04
N VAL A 340 -8.61 15.95 -7.89
CA VAL A 340 -9.65 14.96 -7.65
C VAL A 340 -9.27 14.18 -6.38
N MET A 341 -10.16 14.18 -5.39
CA MET A 341 -9.96 13.48 -4.13
C MET A 341 -10.77 12.19 -4.14
N VAL A 342 -10.09 11.06 -4.01
CA VAL A 342 -10.71 9.74 -3.96
C VAL A 342 -10.43 9.09 -2.61
N VAL A 343 -11.49 8.58 -2.00
CA VAL A 343 -11.43 7.67 -0.85
C VAL A 343 -11.67 6.27 -1.38
N SER A 344 -10.73 5.36 -1.13
CA SER A 344 -10.78 3.96 -1.55
C SER A 344 -10.37 3.04 -0.39
N GLY A 345 -11.25 2.95 0.62
CA GLY A 345 -11.05 2.12 1.82
C GLY A 345 -11.86 0.82 1.81
N GLY A 346 -12.34 0.38 0.64
CA GLY A 346 -13.13 -0.86 0.51
C GLY A 346 -12.32 -2.13 0.25
N GLY A 347 -11.04 -2.17 0.62
CA GLY A 347 -10.12 -3.28 0.31
C GLY A 347 -10.39 -4.61 1.04
N GLY A 348 -11.31 -4.64 2.01
CA GLY A 348 -11.63 -5.90 2.72
C GLY A 348 -12.19 -5.74 4.12
N LYS A 349 -11.97 -4.60 4.78
CA LYS A 349 -12.51 -4.31 6.11
C LYS A 349 -14.01 -3.98 6.03
N ASP A 350 -14.76 -4.23 7.13
CA ASP A 350 -16.21 -3.96 7.23
C ASP A 350 -16.58 -2.59 6.67
N LEU A 351 -17.53 -2.56 5.74
CA LEU A 351 -17.91 -1.34 5.02
C LEU A 351 -18.63 -0.33 5.92
N TYR A 352 -18.46 0.95 5.60
CA TYR A 352 -19.19 2.05 6.21
C TYR A 352 -20.34 2.48 5.32
N GLU A 353 -21.43 2.89 5.95
CA GLU A 353 -22.50 3.61 5.26
C GLU A 353 -21.99 4.97 4.77
N VAL A 354 -22.40 5.33 3.58
CA VAL A 354 -22.20 6.66 3.00
C VAL A 354 -23.48 7.48 3.12
N ARG A 355 -23.32 8.78 3.32
CA ARG A 355 -24.44 9.72 3.41
C ARG A 355 -24.47 10.58 2.14
N PRO A 356 -25.65 10.96 1.66
CA PRO A 356 -25.74 11.92 0.57
C PRO A 356 -24.95 13.19 0.90
N ASP A 357 -24.06 13.60 -0.01
CA ASP A 357 -23.26 14.81 0.10
C ASP A 357 -23.21 15.48 -1.28
N ALA A 358 -23.72 16.71 -1.37
CA ALA A 358 -23.79 17.44 -2.64
C ALA A 358 -22.40 17.73 -3.25
N ARG A 359 -21.33 17.63 -2.47
CA ARG A 359 -19.95 17.82 -2.94
C ARG A 359 -19.40 16.55 -3.61
N ALA A 360 -19.96 15.38 -3.26
CA ALA A 360 -19.50 14.11 -3.78
C ALA A 360 -19.99 13.89 -5.21
N LYS A 361 -19.12 13.36 -6.06
CA LYS A 361 -19.42 13.00 -7.45
C LYS A 361 -19.79 11.54 -7.60
N ALA A 362 -19.29 10.70 -6.70
CA ALA A 362 -19.64 9.29 -6.60
C ALA A 362 -19.48 8.81 -5.15
N LEU A 363 -20.40 7.94 -4.73
CA LEU A 363 -20.44 7.32 -3.39
C LEU A 363 -20.91 5.88 -3.55
N ASP A 364 -20.16 4.91 -3.02
CA ASP A 364 -20.56 3.49 -3.04
C ASP A 364 -19.97 2.74 -1.82
N PRO A 365 -20.80 2.13 -0.97
CA PRO A 365 -20.34 1.30 0.15
C PRO A 365 -20.05 -0.14 -0.31
N ALA A 366 -19.14 -0.31 -1.27
CA ALA A 366 -18.78 -1.62 -1.83
C ALA A 366 -17.33 -2.00 -1.50
N PHE A 367 -17.06 -3.30 -1.43
CA PHE A 367 -15.69 -3.81 -1.53
C PHE A 367 -15.16 -3.56 -2.95
N HIS A 368 -14.00 -2.93 -3.05
CA HIS A 368 -13.48 -2.46 -4.33
C HIS A 368 -11.98 -2.24 -4.31
N TRP A 369 -11.45 -2.00 -5.47
CA TRP A 369 -10.12 -1.49 -5.76
C TRP A 369 -10.17 -0.55 -6.95
N CYS A 370 -9.16 0.30 -7.12
CA CYS A 370 -9.09 1.27 -8.21
C CYS A 370 -8.00 0.86 -9.20
N ALA A 371 -8.35 0.84 -10.48
CA ALA A 371 -7.45 0.68 -11.61
C ALA A 371 -7.03 2.06 -12.12
N ILE A 372 -5.73 2.33 -12.23
CA ILE A 372 -5.20 3.59 -12.75
C ILE A 372 -4.19 3.25 -13.85
N GLU A 373 -4.38 3.82 -15.03
CA GLU A 373 -3.54 3.57 -16.19
C GLU A 373 -3.09 4.89 -16.84
N ALA A 374 -1.79 5.12 -16.90
CA ALA A 374 -1.20 6.20 -17.70
C ALA A 374 -0.70 5.61 -19.01
N ARG A 375 -1.32 6.02 -20.13
CA ARG A 375 -1.02 5.56 -21.46
C ARG A 375 -1.45 6.60 -22.50
N ASP A 376 -0.70 6.74 -23.58
CA ASP A 376 -1.05 7.58 -24.74
C ASP A 376 -1.41 9.03 -24.34
N GLY A 377 -0.65 9.62 -23.40
CA GLY A 377 -0.87 10.97 -22.91
C GLY A 377 -2.11 11.15 -22.04
N ARG A 378 -2.70 10.08 -21.52
CA ARG A 378 -3.89 10.10 -20.65
C ARG A 378 -3.64 9.36 -19.35
N LEU A 379 -4.29 9.80 -18.28
CA LEU A 379 -4.36 9.09 -17.01
C LEU A 379 -5.82 8.71 -16.75
N GLN A 380 -6.14 7.43 -16.94
CA GLN A 380 -7.46 6.87 -16.75
C GLN A 380 -7.59 6.31 -15.33
N PHE A 381 -8.74 6.52 -14.73
CA PHE A 381 -9.09 6.00 -13.41
C PHE A 381 -10.41 5.24 -13.49
N GLU A 382 -10.48 4.07 -12.87
CA GLU A 382 -11.71 3.30 -12.70
C GLU A 382 -11.74 2.65 -11.33
N ALA A 383 -12.80 2.86 -10.55
CA ALA A 383 -13.10 2.12 -9.34
C ALA A 383 -13.95 0.89 -9.68
N ARG A 384 -13.50 -0.29 -9.29
CA ARG A 384 -14.12 -1.59 -9.58
C ARG A 384 -14.56 -2.27 -8.30
N ALA A 385 -15.87 -2.50 -8.16
CA ALA A 385 -16.37 -3.37 -7.11
C ALA A 385 -15.89 -4.81 -7.33
N VAL A 386 -15.69 -5.54 -6.24
CA VAL A 386 -15.47 -6.98 -6.29
C VAL A 386 -16.62 -7.63 -7.08
N GLY A 387 -16.28 -8.48 -8.03
CA GLY A 387 -17.23 -9.05 -9.01
C GLY A 387 -17.32 -8.25 -10.31
N GLY A 388 -16.50 -7.20 -10.52
CA GLY A 388 -16.26 -6.57 -11.81
C GLY A 388 -17.21 -5.42 -12.18
N ARG A 389 -18.16 -5.01 -11.32
CA ARG A 389 -19.00 -3.82 -11.57
C ARG A 389 -18.16 -2.55 -11.49
N SER A 390 -18.22 -1.70 -12.51
CA SER A 390 -17.64 -0.35 -12.44
C SER A 390 -18.48 0.53 -11.49
N ILE A 391 -17.81 1.12 -10.51
CA ILE A 391 -18.42 2.08 -9.57
C ILE A 391 -18.36 3.47 -10.14
N ASP A 392 -17.18 3.85 -10.65
CA ASP A 392 -16.89 5.19 -11.14
C ASP A 392 -15.72 5.11 -12.13
N ALA A 393 -15.74 5.98 -13.14
CA ALA A 393 -14.68 6.08 -14.12
C ALA A 393 -14.50 7.52 -14.61
N PHE A 394 -13.25 7.97 -14.71
CA PHE A 394 -12.93 9.32 -15.22
C PHE A 394 -11.48 9.38 -15.72
N GLU A 395 -11.20 10.42 -16.50
CA GLU A 395 -9.84 10.78 -16.88
C GLU A 395 -9.30 11.87 -15.94
N VAL A 396 -8.10 11.69 -15.41
CA VAL A 396 -7.38 12.73 -14.65
C VAL A 396 -6.70 13.65 -15.67
N LYS A 397 -7.32 14.80 -15.91
CA LYS A 397 -6.83 15.79 -16.87
C LYS A 397 -5.56 16.46 -16.40
N LEU A 398 -4.72 16.83 -17.34
CA LEU A 398 -3.54 17.65 -17.07
C LEU A 398 -3.94 19.07 -16.65
N PRO A 399 -3.15 19.71 -15.77
CA PRO A 399 -3.34 21.11 -15.39
C PRO A 399 -3.45 22.04 -16.61
N ALA A 400 -4.36 23.01 -16.56
CA ALA A 400 -4.64 23.94 -17.64
C ALA A 400 -4.86 25.37 -17.11
N GLY A 401 -4.90 26.37 -17.99
CA GLY A 401 -5.17 27.76 -17.64
C GLY A 401 -4.29 28.25 -16.50
N THR A 402 -4.89 28.88 -15.48
CA THR A 402 -4.20 29.44 -14.31
C THR A 402 -3.38 28.41 -13.51
N ALA A 403 -3.83 27.15 -13.47
CA ALA A 403 -3.05 26.08 -12.84
C ALA A 403 -1.74 25.81 -13.57
N LEU A 404 -1.74 25.79 -14.91
CA LEU A 404 -0.53 25.62 -15.71
C LEU A 404 0.38 26.83 -15.61
N GLU A 405 -0.17 28.05 -15.55
CA GLU A 405 0.60 29.28 -15.35
C GLU A 405 1.32 29.28 -13.99
N ARG A 406 0.65 28.87 -12.92
CA ARG A 406 1.28 28.72 -11.60
C ARG A 406 2.45 27.71 -11.64
N ILE A 407 2.24 26.57 -12.30
CA ILE A 407 3.30 25.57 -12.48
C ILE A 407 4.45 26.14 -13.27
N ALA A 408 4.18 26.84 -14.38
CA ALA A 408 5.22 27.43 -15.24
C ALA A 408 6.11 28.44 -14.51
N ALA A 409 5.52 29.22 -13.60
CA ALA A 409 6.25 30.19 -12.79
C ALA A 409 7.23 29.52 -11.80
N LYS A 410 6.94 28.32 -11.29
CA LYS A 410 7.75 27.61 -10.31
C LYS A 410 8.59 26.48 -10.88
N ASN A 411 8.06 25.78 -11.87
CA ASN A 411 8.67 24.61 -12.49
C ASN A 411 8.45 24.61 -14.01
N PRO A 412 9.22 25.43 -14.76
CA PRO A 412 9.10 25.54 -16.22
C PRO A 412 9.26 24.20 -16.94
N ALA A 413 10.17 23.34 -16.47
CA ALA A 413 10.42 22.04 -17.07
C ALA A 413 9.18 21.15 -17.05
N ARG A 414 8.47 21.10 -15.93
CA ARG A 414 7.20 20.36 -15.82
C ARG A 414 6.11 20.97 -16.68
N ALA A 415 5.99 22.32 -16.70
CA ALA A 415 5.01 23.00 -17.55
C ALA A 415 5.23 22.70 -19.03
N GLN A 416 6.47 22.70 -19.49
CA GLN A 416 6.83 22.31 -20.86
C GLN A 416 6.38 20.88 -21.17
N ARG A 417 6.64 19.95 -20.26
CA ARG A 417 6.28 18.54 -20.44
C ARG A 417 4.76 18.33 -20.46
N ILE A 418 4.00 19.05 -19.62
CA ILE A 418 2.54 19.08 -19.69
C ILE A 418 2.07 19.58 -21.06
N GLY A 419 2.68 20.65 -21.58
CA GLY A 419 2.35 21.21 -22.88
C GLY A 419 2.59 20.25 -24.05
N GLN A 420 3.57 19.36 -23.96
CA GLN A 420 3.87 18.34 -24.99
C GLN A 420 2.83 17.21 -25.05
N LEU A 421 2.09 16.98 -23.98
CA LEU A 421 1.07 15.92 -23.88
C LEU A 421 -0.37 16.44 -24.12
N ARG A 422 -0.56 17.75 -24.31
CA ARG A 422 -1.84 18.41 -24.61
C ARG A 422 -1.98 18.66 -26.09
#